data_650c95056747da1e08ec6660619a06d3
#
_entry.id   650c95056747da1e08ec6660619a06d3
#
_cell.length_a   1.000
_cell.length_b   1.000
_cell.length_c   1.000
_cell.angle_alpha   90.00
_cell.angle_beta   90.00
_cell.angle_gamma   90.00
#
_symmetry.space_group_name_H-M   'P 1'
#
loop_
_entity.id
_entity.type
_entity.pdbx_description
1 polymer ?
#
loop_
_entity_poly.entity_id
_entity_poly.type
_entity_poly.pdbx_seq_one_letter_code
_entity_poly.pdbx_strand_id
1 'polypeptide(L)'
;MYLKNYLLIITALFAFAINGSSQKESNDVVMTVNGEKVTKSEFLQVYLKNNDNPKYDKESLDEYIELYKKFKLKVAEAEALGYDTIPSLKRELKGYKEQLAHPYLIDSSKTKELLQEAYNRMKYEIKASHILINVKPDASPADTLKAYNKALELKKRIEKGEDFGAVASEAGGSEDPSVKVNKGNLGYFTAFQMVYPFESAAYTLDVGDISMPTRSSFGYHVIKVFDKRDARGTITTAHIMVALNPDAEEADVTNAEKKINEIYQQLEEGE
;
A
#
# COMPACT_ATOMS: atom_id res chain seq x y z
N MET A 1 65.14 6.69 -16.09
CA MET A 1 65.46 5.55 -15.23
C MET A 1 64.44 5.59 -14.05
N TYR A 2 63.15 5.43 -14.32
CA TYR A 2 62.05 5.27 -13.31
C TYR A 2 60.83 4.72 -14.03
N LEU A 3 60.90 3.48 -14.50
CA LEU A 3 59.73 2.80 -15.12
C LEU A 3 59.82 1.29 -14.90
N LYS A 4 60.00 0.86 -13.65
CA LYS A 4 60.07 -0.59 -13.34
C LYS A 4 59.36 -1.03 -12.07
N ASN A 5 58.66 -0.17 -11.34
CA ASN A 5 58.04 -0.53 -10.05
C ASN A 5 56.51 -0.45 -9.99
N TYR A 6 55.80 -0.38 -11.12
CA TYR A 6 54.30 -0.36 -11.12
C TYR A 6 53.67 -1.64 -11.66
N LEU A 7 54.43 -2.71 -11.86
CA LEU A 7 53.93 -3.97 -12.43
C LEU A 7 53.76 -5.09 -11.39
N LEU A 8 53.81 -4.81 -10.10
CA LEU A 8 53.75 -5.84 -9.05
C LEU A 8 52.63 -5.66 -8.00
N ILE A 9 51.69 -4.73 -8.24
CA ILE A 9 50.54 -4.47 -7.32
C ILE A 9 49.20 -4.88 -7.94
N ILE A 10 49.14 -5.34 -9.18
CA ILE A 10 47.86 -5.70 -9.86
C ILE A 10 47.56 -7.21 -9.81
N THR A 11 48.42 -8.04 -9.25
CA THR A 11 48.22 -9.51 -9.21
C THR A 11 47.79 -10.08 -7.85
N ALA A 12 47.45 -9.24 -6.88
CA ALA A 12 47.01 -9.71 -5.55
C ALA A 12 45.52 -9.48 -5.23
N LEU A 13 44.71 -9.12 -6.22
CA LEU A 13 43.28 -8.77 -6.00
C LEU A 13 42.28 -9.70 -6.70
N PHE A 14 42.72 -10.90 -7.12
CA PHE A 14 41.82 -11.88 -7.76
C PHE A 14 41.94 -13.29 -7.16
N ALA A 15 41.86 -13.41 -5.85
CA ALA A 15 41.77 -14.70 -5.18
C ALA A 15 40.87 -14.68 -3.95
N PHE A 16 39.77 -13.91 -3.96
CA PHE A 16 38.60 -14.25 -3.18
C PHE A 16 37.55 -14.88 -4.11
N ALA A 17 37.91 -16.06 -4.62
CA ALA A 17 36.91 -17.00 -5.06
C ALA A 17 36.02 -17.28 -3.82
N ILE A 18 34.81 -16.76 -3.85
CA ILE A 18 33.72 -17.16 -2.99
C ILE A 18 33.58 -18.67 -3.17
N ASN A 19 34.20 -19.44 -2.27
CA ASN A 19 33.80 -20.81 -2.03
C ASN A 19 32.40 -20.77 -1.41
N GLY A 20 31.39 -20.41 -2.20
CA GLY A 20 30.04 -20.85 -1.99
C GLY A 20 30.11 -22.36 -2.07
N SER A 21 30.27 -23.03 -0.91
CA SER A 21 30.02 -24.45 -0.78
C SER A 21 28.55 -24.61 -1.11
N SER A 22 28.25 -24.81 -2.40
CA SER A 22 27.04 -25.52 -2.82
C SER A 22 27.18 -26.86 -2.08
N GLN A 23 26.49 -26.99 -0.94
CA GLN A 23 26.27 -28.30 -0.34
C GLN A 23 25.59 -29.10 -1.46
N LYS A 24 26.38 -30.01 -2.05
CA LYS A 24 25.86 -30.97 -3.01
C LYS A 24 24.81 -31.75 -2.24
N GLU A 25 23.53 -31.49 -2.53
CA GLU A 25 22.43 -32.23 -1.90
C GLU A 25 22.77 -33.71 -2.01
N SER A 26 22.89 -34.37 -0.86
CA SER A 26 23.20 -35.80 -0.86
C SER A 26 21.96 -36.53 -1.36
N ASN A 27 22.04 -37.06 -2.59
CA ASN A 27 21.01 -37.89 -3.20
C ASN A 27 21.06 -39.33 -2.67
N ASP A 28 21.78 -39.60 -1.60
CA ASP A 28 21.84 -40.93 -0.99
C ASP A 28 20.45 -41.36 -0.50
N VAL A 29 19.98 -42.49 -0.95
CA VAL A 29 18.70 -43.07 -0.51
C VAL A 29 18.91 -43.68 0.86
N VAL A 30 18.19 -43.19 1.87
CA VAL A 30 18.27 -43.66 3.26
C VAL A 30 17.19 -44.70 3.60
N MET A 31 16.07 -44.64 2.89
CA MET A 31 14.99 -45.64 3.05
C MET A 31 14.08 -45.67 1.82
N THR A 32 13.21 -46.69 1.77
CA THR A 32 12.13 -46.77 0.80
C THR A 32 10.81 -46.99 1.56
N VAL A 33 9.80 -46.17 1.27
CA VAL A 33 8.47 -46.26 1.90
C VAL A 33 7.43 -46.33 0.78
N ASN A 34 6.60 -47.35 0.81
CA ASN A 34 5.57 -47.61 -0.23
C ASN A 34 6.12 -47.58 -1.68
N GLY A 35 7.35 -48.09 -1.90
CA GLY A 35 8.01 -48.08 -3.20
C GLY A 35 8.73 -46.77 -3.57
N GLU A 36 8.51 -45.69 -2.85
CA GLU A 36 9.18 -44.41 -3.06
C GLU A 36 10.49 -44.35 -2.30
N LYS A 37 11.53 -43.86 -2.99
CA LYS A 37 12.85 -43.64 -2.39
C LYS A 37 12.89 -42.32 -1.64
N VAL A 38 13.32 -42.34 -0.40
CA VAL A 38 13.54 -41.15 0.44
C VAL A 38 15.04 -40.87 0.48
N THR A 39 15.43 -39.68 0.08
CA THR A 39 16.83 -39.24 0.16
C THR A 39 17.19 -38.73 1.54
N LYS A 40 18.49 -38.73 1.85
CA LYS A 40 19.02 -38.12 3.10
C LYS A 40 18.63 -36.64 3.19
N SER A 41 18.69 -35.89 2.10
CA SER A 41 18.30 -34.48 2.04
C SER A 41 16.83 -34.29 2.41
N GLU A 42 15.93 -35.04 1.79
CA GLU A 42 14.49 -34.99 2.09
C GLU A 42 14.19 -35.33 3.55
N PHE A 43 14.77 -36.42 4.06
CA PHE A 43 14.58 -36.83 5.45
C PHE A 43 15.06 -35.75 6.43
N LEU A 44 16.27 -35.23 6.24
CA LEU A 44 16.83 -34.20 7.11
C LEU A 44 16.06 -32.88 7.05
N GLN A 45 15.57 -32.49 5.89
CA GLN A 45 14.75 -31.29 5.76
C GLN A 45 13.50 -31.36 6.64
N VAL A 46 12.79 -32.50 6.61
CA VAL A 46 11.59 -32.71 7.45
C VAL A 46 11.95 -32.87 8.92
N TYR A 47 13.06 -33.58 9.23
CA TYR A 47 13.53 -33.77 10.59
C TYR A 47 13.87 -32.44 11.26
N LEU A 48 14.66 -31.60 10.59
CA LEU A 48 15.07 -30.30 11.11
C LEU A 48 13.92 -29.30 11.20
N LYS A 49 12.96 -29.35 10.28
CA LYS A 49 11.77 -28.49 10.32
C LYS A 49 10.90 -28.74 11.55
N ASN A 50 10.84 -30.01 12.00
CA ASN A 50 9.94 -30.44 13.07
C ASN A 50 10.63 -30.56 14.43
N ASN A 51 11.92 -30.24 14.53
CA ASN A 51 12.71 -30.33 15.76
C ASN A 51 13.55 -29.09 15.97
N ASP A 52 13.18 -28.27 16.94
CA ASP A 52 13.92 -27.04 17.30
C ASP A 52 15.31 -27.35 17.89
N ASN A 53 15.49 -28.52 18.49
CA ASN A 53 16.76 -28.99 19.06
C ASN A 53 17.02 -30.45 18.62
N PRO A 54 17.46 -30.68 17.36
CA PRO A 54 17.58 -32.00 16.81
C PRO A 54 18.67 -32.83 17.51
N LYS A 55 18.33 -34.04 17.92
CA LYS A 55 19.25 -35.02 18.48
C LYS A 55 19.63 -36.02 17.38
N TYR A 56 20.92 -36.38 17.35
CA TYR A 56 21.48 -37.29 16.35
C TYR A 56 21.93 -38.63 16.96
N ASP A 57 21.51 -38.93 18.21
CA ASP A 57 21.69 -40.25 18.79
C ASP A 57 20.79 -41.28 18.11
N LYS A 58 21.18 -42.54 18.20
CA LYS A 58 20.50 -43.61 17.48
C LYS A 58 19.04 -43.78 17.90
N GLU A 59 18.75 -43.64 19.22
CA GLU A 59 17.39 -43.86 19.76
C GLU A 59 16.43 -42.79 19.21
N SER A 60 16.80 -41.52 19.31
CA SER A 60 15.98 -40.39 18.78
C SER A 60 15.77 -40.46 17.28
N LEU A 61 16.79 -40.89 16.51
CA LEU A 61 16.65 -41.08 15.07
C LEU A 61 15.76 -42.28 14.72
N ASP A 62 15.89 -43.40 15.42
CA ASP A 62 15.04 -44.60 15.19
C ASP A 62 13.56 -44.28 15.48
N GLU A 63 13.26 -43.55 16.57
CA GLU A 63 11.91 -43.10 16.89
C GLU A 63 11.33 -42.19 15.77
N TYR A 64 12.15 -41.25 15.33
CA TYR A 64 11.70 -40.31 14.28
C TYR A 64 11.52 -41.01 12.93
N ILE A 65 12.34 -41.99 12.58
CA ILE A 65 12.20 -42.82 11.37
C ILE A 65 10.84 -43.52 11.36
N GLU A 66 10.39 -44.05 12.49
CA GLU A 66 9.08 -44.71 12.58
C GLU A 66 7.92 -43.68 12.42
N LEU A 67 8.05 -42.48 12.99
CA LEU A 67 7.08 -41.41 12.76
C LEU A 67 7.06 -40.99 11.29
N TYR A 68 8.23 -40.83 10.68
CA TYR A 68 8.36 -40.42 9.29
C TYR A 68 7.75 -41.46 8.32
N LYS A 69 8.00 -42.75 8.54
CA LYS A 69 7.37 -43.84 7.76
C LYS A 69 5.84 -43.75 7.85
N LYS A 70 5.28 -43.61 9.05
CA LYS A 70 3.84 -43.44 9.28
C LYS A 70 3.28 -42.22 8.56
N PHE A 71 4.01 -41.10 8.57
CA PHE A 71 3.65 -39.89 7.85
C PHE A 71 3.59 -40.14 6.32
N LYS A 72 4.65 -40.72 5.73
CA LYS A 72 4.70 -41.03 4.29
C LYS A 72 3.58 -41.99 3.86
N LEU A 73 3.27 -43.01 4.65
CA LEU A 73 2.17 -43.95 4.39
C LEU A 73 0.81 -43.26 4.44
N LYS A 74 0.59 -42.36 5.41
CA LYS A 74 -0.66 -41.58 5.48
C LYS A 74 -0.82 -40.63 4.28
N VAL A 75 0.27 -40.01 3.82
CA VAL A 75 0.24 -39.17 2.61
C VAL A 75 -0.10 -40.02 1.39
N ALA A 76 0.57 -41.15 1.20
CA ALA A 76 0.29 -42.06 0.07
C ALA A 76 -1.17 -42.53 0.06
N GLU A 77 -1.73 -42.88 1.22
CA GLU A 77 -3.13 -43.27 1.34
C GLU A 77 -4.08 -42.13 1.02
N ALA A 78 -3.79 -40.90 1.52
CA ALA A 78 -4.59 -39.73 1.22
C ALA A 78 -4.59 -39.37 -0.27
N GLU A 79 -3.45 -39.52 -0.94
CA GLU A 79 -3.32 -39.35 -2.39
C GLU A 79 -4.09 -40.42 -3.16
N ALA A 80 -3.99 -41.71 -2.74
CA ALA A 80 -4.75 -42.80 -3.33
C ALA A 80 -6.27 -42.60 -3.20
N LEU A 81 -6.73 -41.96 -2.11
CA LEU A 81 -8.12 -41.60 -1.89
C LEU A 81 -8.52 -40.30 -2.62
N GLY A 82 -7.60 -39.62 -3.31
CA GLY A 82 -7.83 -38.40 -4.07
C GLY A 82 -8.01 -37.14 -3.22
N TYR A 83 -7.56 -37.12 -1.97
CA TYR A 83 -7.68 -35.94 -1.10
C TYR A 83 -6.89 -34.72 -1.61
N ASP A 84 -5.78 -34.96 -2.32
CA ASP A 84 -5.00 -33.95 -3.02
C ASP A 84 -5.75 -33.27 -4.17
N THR A 85 -6.84 -33.90 -4.65
CA THR A 85 -7.64 -33.39 -5.78
C THR A 85 -8.85 -32.59 -5.33
N ILE A 86 -9.19 -32.57 -4.03
CA ILE A 86 -10.35 -31.87 -3.47
C ILE A 86 -10.24 -30.34 -3.76
N PRO A 87 -11.25 -29.72 -4.44
CA PRO A 87 -11.16 -28.34 -4.88
C PRO A 87 -10.97 -27.31 -3.74
N SER A 88 -11.56 -27.58 -2.56
CA SER A 88 -11.38 -26.70 -1.38
C SER A 88 -9.94 -26.71 -0.88
N LEU A 89 -9.32 -27.90 -0.76
CA LEU A 89 -7.92 -28.03 -0.34
C LEU A 89 -6.95 -27.41 -1.34
N LYS A 90 -7.21 -27.59 -2.66
CA LYS A 90 -6.41 -26.94 -3.70
C LYS A 90 -6.47 -25.40 -3.62
N ARG A 91 -7.66 -24.85 -3.39
CA ARG A 91 -7.82 -23.39 -3.23
C ARG A 91 -7.11 -22.89 -1.98
N GLU A 92 -7.25 -23.59 -0.87
CA GLU A 92 -6.58 -23.25 0.38
C GLU A 92 -5.05 -23.30 0.25
N LEU A 93 -4.51 -24.38 -0.31
CA LEU A 93 -3.08 -24.50 -0.58
C LEU A 93 -2.56 -23.39 -1.52
N LYS A 94 -3.33 -23.05 -2.55
CA LYS A 94 -3.00 -21.93 -3.44
C LYS A 94 -2.95 -20.61 -2.66
N GLY A 95 -3.93 -20.36 -1.79
CA GLY A 95 -3.95 -19.18 -0.94
C GLY A 95 -2.71 -19.08 -0.03
N TYR A 96 -2.33 -20.18 0.63
CA TYR A 96 -1.10 -20.21 1.43
C TYR A 96 0.18 -19.95 0.62
N LYS A 97 0.27 -20.57 -0.58
CA LYS A 97 1.42 -20.32 -1.49
C LYS A 97 1.50 -18.85 -1.91
N GLU A 98 0.38 -18.22 -2.24
CA GLU A 98 0.32 -16.81 -2.60
C GLU A 98 0.71 -15.91 -1.41
N GLN A 99 0.22 -16.20 -0.20
CA GLN A 99 0.61 -15.48 1.01
C GLN A 99 2.11 -15.60 1.30
N LEU A 100 2.68 -16.79 1.17
CA LEU A 100 4.11 -17.01 1.38
C LEU A 100 4.97 -16.35 0.29
N ALA A 101 4.49 -16.30 -0.95
CA ALA A 101 5.21 -15.68 -2.06
C ALA A 101 5.16 -14.14 -2.00
N HIS A 102 4.10 -13.56 -1.44
CA HIS A 102 3.88 -12.12 -1.44
C HIS A 102 5.07 -11.28 -0.93
N PRO A 103 5.73 -11.59 0.21
CA PRO A 103 6.89 -10.83 0.68
C PRO A 103 8.08 -10.84 -0.29
N TYR A 104 8.23 -11.91 -1.09
CA TYR A 104 9.31 -12.03 -2.08
C TYR A 104 9.03 -11.28 -3.38
N LEU A 105 7.75 -10.89 -3.62
CA LEU A 105 7.33 -10.11 -4.77
C LEU A 105 7.36 -8.62 -4.51
N ILE A 106 7.56 -8.20 -3.23
CA ILE A 106 7.64 -6.80 -2.85
C ILE A 106 9.10 -6.34 -2.93
N ASP A 107 9.33 -5.29 -3.72
CA ASP A 107 10.60 -4.58 -3.70
C ASP A 107 10.70 -3.71 -2.44
N SER A 108 11.45 -4.19 -1.45
CA SER A 108 11.65 -3.50 -0.17
C SER A 108 12.34 -2.14 -0.31
N SER A 109 13.16 -1.96 -1.36
CA SER A 109 13.81 -0.68 -1.64
C SER A 109 12.78 0.36 -2.08
N LYS A 110 11.87 -0.05 -2.96
CA LYS A 110 10.77 0.80 -3.44
C LYS A 110 9.78 1.16 -2.33
N THR A 111 9.47 0.19 -1.46
CA THR A 111 8.65 0.43 -0.28
C THR A 111 9.28 1.49 0.64
N LYS A 112 10.61 1.42 0.86
CA LYS A 112 11.33 2.41 1.67
C LYS A 112 11.30 3.80 1.04
N GLU A 113 11.48 3.91 -0.28
CA GLU A 113 11.36 5.19 -1.00
C GLU A 113 9.97 5.80 -0.81
N LEU A 114 8.90 5.01 -1.03
CA LEU A 114 7.51 5.48 -0.88
C LEU A 114 7.18 5.89 0.56
N LEU A 115 7.70 5.16 1.55
CA LEU A 115 7.55 5.54 2.97
C LEU A 115 8.25 6.86 3.27
N GLN A 116 9.45 7.07 2.74
CA GLN A 116 10.18 8.32 2.92
C GLN A 116 9.46 9.49 2.23
N GLU A 117 8.93 9.26 1.04
CA GLU A 117 8.12 10.24 0.31
C GLU A 117 6.87 10.63 1.11
N ALA A 118 6.10 9.66 1.57
CA ALA A 118 4.92 9.87 2.39
C ALA A 118 5.24 10.64 3.68
N TYR A 119 6.30 10.24 4.39
CA TYR A 119 6.77 10.94 5.58
C TYR A 119 7.12 12.40 5.30
N ASN A 120 7.79 12.68 4.18
CA ASN A 120 8.13 14.05 3.81
C ASN A 120 6.89 14.89 3.46
N ARG A 121 5.90 14.27 2.79
CA ARG A 121 4.62 14.92 2.48
C ARG A 121 3.80 15.22 3.74
N MET A 122 3.80 14.30 4.71
CA MET A 122 3.08 14.48 5.99
C MET A 122 3.56 15.66 6.82
N LYS A 123 4.73 16.23 6.53
CA LYS A 123 5.22 17.46 7.18
C LYS A 123 4.47 18.72 6.74
N TYR A 124 3.73 18.64 5.63
CA TYR A 124 3.05 19.77 5.02
C TYR A 124 1.59 19.48 4.75
N GLU A 125 0.78 20.52 4.77
CA GLU A 125 -0.58 20.52 4.28
C GLU A 125 -0.65 21.42 3.05
N ILE A 126 -1.33 20.96 2.00
CA ILE A 126 -1.55 21.67 0.75
C ILE A 126 -3.01 22.07 0.65
N LYS A 127 -3.27 23.35 0.37
CA LYS A 127 -4.60 23.83 0.00
C LYS A 127 -4.71 23.89 -1.50
N ALA A 128 -5.61 23.08 -2.07
CA ALA A 128 -5.79 23.04 -3.51
C ALA A 128 -7.27 23.01 -3.92
N SER A 129 -7.49 23.35 -5.19
CA SER A 129 -8.74 23.09 -5.89
C SER A 129 -8.49 22.19 -7.07
N HIS A 130 -9.53 21.44 -7.50
CA HIS A 130 -9.44 20.61 -8.68
C HIS A 130 -10.65 20.70 -9.60
N ILE A 131 -10.42 20.35 -10.85
CA ILE A 131 -11.43 20.04 -11.84
C ILE A 131 -11.24 18.58 -12.24
N LEU A 132 -12.29 17.77 -12.20
CA LEU A 132 -12.29 16.39 -12.63
C LEU A 132 -13.07 16.24 -13.94
N ILE A 133 -12.47 15.62 -14.93
CA ILE A 133 -13.14 15.12 -16.14
C ILE A 133 -13.14 13.60 -16.06
N ASN A 134 -14.32 13.02 -15.88
CA ASN A 134 -14.49 11.58 -15.68
C ASN A 134 -14.08 10.79 -16.93
N VAL A 135 -13.32 9.74 -16.74
CA VAL A 135 -13.07 8.72 -17.76
C VAL A 135 -12.73 7.41 -17.07
N LYS A 136 -13.40 6.34 -17.47
CA LYS A 136 -13.23 5.02 -16.88
C LYS A 136 -11.80 4.50 -17.07
N PRO A 137 -11.29 3.64 -16.17
CA PRO A 137 -9.96 3.04 -16.31
C PRO A 137 -9.77 2.26 -17.61
N ASP A 138 -10.83 1.60 -18.08
CA ASP A 138 -10.90 0.76 -19.28
C ASP A 138 -11.49 1.49 -20.51
N ALA A 139 -11.58 2.81 -20.46
CA ALA A 139 -12.10 3.62 -21.56
C ALA A 139 -11.25 3.48 -22.83
N SER A 140 -11.89 3.66 -23.98
CA SER A 140 -11.19 3.64 -25.28
C SER A 140 -10.11 4.72 -25.36
N PRO A 141 -9.05 4.55 -26.19
CA PRO A 141 -8.07 5.60 -26.42
C PRO A 141 -8.68 6.92 -26.89
N ALA A 142 -9.75 6.84 -27.70
CA ALA A 142 -10.45 8.02 -28.21
C ALA A 142 -11.16 8.80 -27.08
N ASP A 143 -11.87 8.09 -26.19
CA ASP A 143 -12.54 8.71 -25.03
C ASP A 143 -11.54 9.29 -24.04
N THR A 144 -10.45 8.57 -23.79
CA THR A 144 -9.34 9.02 -22.96
C THR A 144 -8.74 10.32 -23.50
N LEU A 145 -8.47 10.39 -24.81
CA LEU A 145 -7.94 11.60 -25.47
C LEU A 145 -8.93 12.76 -25.41
N LYS A 146 -10.23 12.50 -25.61
CA LYS A 146 -11.29 13.51 -25.49
C LYS A 146 -11.32 14.11 -24.08
N ALA A 147 -11.30 13.29 -23.05
CA ALA A 147 -11.28 13.74 -21.65
C ALA A 147 -10.01 14.55 -21.32
N TYR A 148 -8.85 14.09 -21.79
CA TYR A 148 -7.58 14.81 -21.63
C TYR A 148 -7.64 16.20 -22.29
N ASN A 149 -8.11 16.29 -23.53
CA ASN A 149 -8.19 17.55 -24.27
C ASN A 149 -9.17 18.52 -23.59
N LYS A 150 -10.31 18.02 -23.09
CA LYS A 150 -11.27 18.83 -22.32
C LYS A 150 -10.60 19.40 -21.03
N ALA A 151 -9.92 18.56 -20.28
CA ALA A 151 -9.19 19.00 -19.09
C ALA A 151 -8.10 20.05 -19.43
N LEU A 152 -7.39 19.85 -20.54
CA LEU A 152 -6.37 20.79 -21.01
C LEU A 152 -6.96 22.13 -21.44
N GLU A 153 -8.16 22.14 -22.04
CA GLU A 153 -8.90 23.36 -22.41
C GLU A 153 -9.26 24.16 -21.15
N LEU A 154 -9.85 23.52 -20.15
CA LEU A 154 -10.19 24.15 -18.88
C LEU A 154 -8.96 24.72 -18.16
N LYS A 155 -7.85 23.96 -18.15
CA LYS A 155 -6.55 24.45 -17.64
C LYS A 155 -6.13 25.74 -18.32
N LYS A 156 -6.15 25.79 -19.67
CA LYS A 156 -5.74 26.98 -20.45
C LYS A 156 -6.59 28.19 -20.15
N ARG A 157 -7.88 28.04 -19.86
CA ARG A 157 -8.78 29.12 -19.48
C ARG A 157 -8.38 29.72 -18.13
N ILE A 158 -8.08 28.86 -17.14
CA ILE A 158 -7.62 29.29 -15.82
C ILE A 158 -6.26 29.99 -15.92
N GLU A 159 -5.35 29.50 -16.76
CA GLU A 159 -4.05 30.15 -17.01
C GLU A 159 -4.18 31.54 -17.67
N LYS A 160 -5.24 31.79 -18.41
CA LYS A 160 -5.57 33.10 -18.97
C LYS A 160 -6.21 34.06 -17.96
N GLY A 161 -6.44 33.63 -16.73
CA GLY A 161 -6.93 34.44 -15.65
C GLY A 161 -8.41 34.28 -15.31
N GLU A 162 -9.11 33.30 -15.92
CA GLU A 162 -10.47 33.00 -15.49
C GLU A 162 -10.47 32.43 -14.06
N ASP A 163 -11.50 32.76 -13.27
CA ASP A 163 -11.62 32.27 -11.90
C ASP A 163 -11.79 30.75 -11.86
N PHE A 164 -10.98 30.10 -11.06
CA PHE A 164 -10.96 28.62 -10.98
C PHE A 164 -12.33 28.04 -10.58
N GLY A 165 -12.96 28.64 -9.56
CA GLY A 165 -14.23 28.17 -9.03
C GLY A 165 -15.37 28.39 -10.03
N ALA A 166 -15.33 29.48 -10.81
CA ALA A 166 -16.29 29.72 -11.89
C ALA A 166 -16.15 28.68 -12.98
N VAL A 167 -14.94 28.45 -13.50
CA VAL A 167 -14.67 27.42 -14.54
C VAL A 167 -15.02 26.02 -14.04
N ALA A 168 -14.74 25.70 -12.77
CA ALA A 168 -15.08 24.40 -12.19
C ALA A 168 -16.60 24.16 -12.11
N SER A 169 -17.37 25.22 -11.78
CA SER A 169 -18.81 25.10 -11.48
C SER A 169 -19.72 25.25 -12.69
N GLU A 170 -19.21 25.73 -13.82
CA GLU A 170 -20.01 25.95 -15.02
C GLU A 170 -20.49 24.64 -15.67
N ALA A 171 -21.47 24.73 -16.54
CA ALA A 171 -21.92 23.60 -17.35
C ALA A 171 -20.77 23.13 -18.27
N GLY A 172 -20.32 21.89 -18.11
CA GLY A 172 -19.18 21.35 -18.83
C GLY A 172 -17.82 21.58 -18.15
N GLY A 173 -17.78 22.19 -16.98
CA GLY A 173 -16.60 22.30 -16.10
C GLY A 173 -16.28 20.98 -15.40
N SER A 174 -16.13 21.00 -14.08
CA SER A 174 -15.84 19.80 -13.30
C SER A 174 -17.03 18.83 -13.25
N GLU A 175 -16.72 17.54 -13.37
CA GLU A 175 -17.68 16.45 -13.26
C GLU A 175 -17.65 15.80 -11.87
N ASP A 176 -16.92 16.39 -10.92
CA ASP A 176 -16.95 15.99 -9.51
C ASP A 176 -18.30 16.40 -8.89
N PRO A 177 -19.04 15.46 -8.25
CA PRO A 177 -20.33 15.79 -7.64
C PRO A 177 -20.27 16.90 -6.58
N SER A 178 -19.15 17.03 -5.87
CA SER A 178 -18.96 18.03 -4.81
C SER A 178 -18.81 19.47 -5.34
N VAL A 179 -18.51 19.66 -6.64
CA VAL A 179 -18.23 20.97 -7.23
C VAL A 179 -19.36 21.97 -7.06
N LYS A 180 -20.61 21.49 -7.01
CA LYS A 180 -21.80 22.33 -6.79
C LYS A 180 -21.78 23.07 -5.46
N VAL A 181 -21.10 22.48 -4.47
CA VAL A 181 -21.01 23.05 -3.11
C VAL A 181 -19.68 23.75 -2.90
N ASN A 182 -18.57 23.07 -3.23
CA ASN A 182 -17.22 23.53 -2.92
C ASN A 182 -16.53 24.30 -4.05
N LYS A 183 -17.13 24.37 -5.26
CA LYS A 183 -16.55 25.00 -6.46
C LYS A 183 -15.15 24.47 -6.80
N GLY A 184 -14.95 23.18 -6.54
CA GLY A 184 -13.67 22.48 -6.72
C GLY A 184 -12.67 22.67 -5.58
N ASN A 185 -12.96 23.47 -4.54
CA ASN A 185 -12.07 23.69 -3.41
C ASN A 185 -12.08 22.49 -2.47
N LEU A 186 -10.90 21.87 -2.28
CA LEU A 186 -10.72 20.70 -1.42
C LEU A 186 -10.27 21.06 0.01
N GLY A 187 -9.98 22.35 0.26
CA GLY A 187 -9.35 22.78 1.52
C GLY A 187 -7.92 22.29 1.64
N TYR A 188 -7.44 22.19 2.87
CA TYR A 188 -6.13 21.62 3.17
C TYR A 188 -6.20 20.11 3.30
N PHE A 189 -5.21 19.42 2.73
CA PHE A 189 -5.04 17.99 2.86
C PHE A 189 -3.55 17.63 3.01
N THR A 190 -3.27 16.47 3.54
CA THR A 190 -1.93 15.89 3.67
C THR A 190 -1.83 14.54 2.97
N ALA A 191 -0.69 13.85 3.10
CA ALA A 191 -0.48 12.53 2.52
C ALA A 191 -1.57 11.54 2.92
N PHE A 192 -1.91 10.62 2.01
CA PHE A 192 -2.93 9.56 2.12
C PHE A 192 -4.39 10.03 2.15
N GLN A 193 -4.66 11.32 1.98
CA GLN A 193 -6.04 11.83 1.91
C GLN A 193 -6.57 11.88 0.48
N MET A 194 -5.66 11.86 -0.51
CA MET A 194 -6.01 11.85 -1.93
C MET A 194 -5.42 10.61 -2.61
N VAL A 195 -5.95 10.27 -3.80
CA VAL A 195 -5.34 9.19 -4.59
C VAL A 195 -3.93 9.56 -5.02
N TYR A 196 -3.02 8.60 -5.00
CA TYR A 196 -1.58 8.82 -5.17
C TYR A 196 -1.19 9.66 -6.41
N PRO A 197 -1.76 9.47 -7.63
CA PRO A 197 -1.41 10.32 -8.76
C PRO A 197 -1.79 11.79 -8.55
N PHE A 198 -2.94 12.04 -7.93
CA PHE A 198 -3.40 13.39 -7.60
C PHE A 198 -2.49 14.03 -6.55
N GLU A 199 -2.24 13.31 -5.46
CA GLU A 199 -1.37 13.75 -4.37
C GLU A 199 0.03 14.07 -4.90
N SER A 200 0.62 13.18 -5.71
CA SER A 200 1.94 13.38 -6.30
C SER A 200 2.00 14.63 -7.16
N ALA A 201 0.99 14.86 -7.99
CA ALA A 201 0.92 16.10 -8.78
C ALA A 201 0.82 17.34 -7.88
N ALA A 202 -0.05 17.32 -6.87
CA ALA A 202 -0.23 18.46 -5.97
C ALA A 202 1.04 18.83 -5.19
N TYR A 203 1.78 17.80 -4.69
CA TYR A 203 3.00 18.04 -3.91
C TYR A 203 4.22 18.47 -4.73
N THR A 204 4.18 18.31 -6.07
CA THR A 204 5.24 18.77 -6.99
C THR A 204 5.03 20.20 -7.50
N LEU A 205 3.84 20.79 -7.26
CA LEU A 205 3.52 22.15 -7.69
C LEU A 205 3.95 23.18 -6.64
N ASP A 206 4.36 24.35 -7.10
CA ASP A 206 4.52 25.52 -6.26
C ASP A 206 3.16 26.21 -6.02
N VAL A 207 3.12 27.06 -5.00
CA VAL A 207 1.90 27.85 -4.70
C VAL A 207 1.60 28.80 -5.86
N GLY A 208 0.39 28.70 -6.40
CA GLY A 208 -0.07 29.43 -7.58
C GLY A 208 -0.10 28.61 -8.86
N ASP A 209 0.66 27.51 -8.92
CA ASP A 209 0.78 26.68 -10.11
C ASP A 209 -0.47 25.85 -10.39
N ILE A 210 -0.61 25.47 -11.66
CA ILE A 210 -1.69 24.61 -12.18
C ILE A 210 -1.06 23.38 -12.85
N SER A 211 -1.50 22.18 -12.43
CA SER A 211 -0.99 20.93 -12.99
C SER A 211 -1.33 20.76 -14.48
N MET A 212 -0.55 19.94 -15.17
CA MET A 212 -1.05 19.28 -16.37
C MET A 212 -2.19 18.33 -16.00
N PRO A 213 -3.11 17.98 -16.96
CA PRO A 213 -4.14 17.00 -16.70
C PRO A 213 -3.53 15.69 -16.17
N THR A 214 -3.76 15.38 -14.89
CA THR A 214 -3.20 14.24 -14.18
C THR A 214 -4.20 13.09 -14.17
N ARG A 215 -3.80 11.91 -14.64
CA ARG A 215 -4.67 10.73 -14.71
C ARG A 215 -4.76 10.01 -13.38
N SER A 216 -5.99 9.68 -12.97
CA SER A 216 -6.27 8.76 -11.87
C SER A 216 -7.30 7.70 -12.29
N SER A 217 -7.72 6.83 -11.38
CA SER A 217 -8.82 5.87 -11.62
C SER A 217 -10.17 6.54 -11.89
N PHE A 218 -10.35 7.79 -11.47
CA PHE A 218 -11.58 8.56 -11.68
C PHE A 218 -11.62 9.28 -13.03
N GLY A 219 -10.46 9.75 -13.51
CA GLY A 219 -10.42 10.56 -14.72
C GLY A 219 -9.17 11.42 -14.78
N TYR A 220 -9.28 12.56 -15.46
CA TYR A 220 -8.25 13.57 -15.53
C TYR A 220 -8.55 14.71 -14.56
N HIS A 221 -7.56 15.05 -13.75
CA HIS A 221 -7.62 16.15 -12.80
C HIS A 221 -6.77 17.33 -13.27
N VAL A 222 -7.30 18.53 -13.20
CA VAL A 222 -6.54 19.80 -13.25
C VAL A 222 -6.51 20.33 -11.84
N ILE A 223 -5.31 20.51 -11.28
CA ILE A 223 -5.11 20.84 -9.87
C ILE A 223 -4.44 22.22 -9.81
N LYS A 224 -4.94 23.12 -8.95
CA LYS A 224 -4.28 24.38 -8.62
C LYS A 224 -3.98 24.44 -7.13
N VAL A 225 -2.71 24.70 -6.79
CA VAL A 225 -2.27 24.87 -5.41
C VAL A 225 -2.42 26.35 -5.04
N PHE A 226 -3.07 26.61 -3.91
CA PHE A 226 -3.32 27.96 -3.40
C PHE A 226 -2.46 28.32 -2.19
N ASP A 227 -2.07 27.30 -1.41
CA ASP A 227 -1.24 27.48 -0.21
C ASP A 227 -0.54 26.18 0.16
N LYS A 228 0.59 26.31 0.86
CA LYS A 228 1.34 25.21 1.45
C LYS A 228 1.86 25.65 2.81
N ARG A 229 1.54 24.88 3.84
CA ARG A 229 1.95 25.19 5.21
C ARG A 229 2.49 23.96 5.92
N ASP A 230 3.18 24.17 7.03
CA ASP A 230 3.55 23.08 7.93
C ASP A 230 2.29 22.39 8.46
N ALA A 231 2.35 21.06 8.53
CA ALA A 231 1.24 20.25 9.03
C ALA A 231 0.96 20.60 10.50
N ARG A 232 -0.31 20.88 10.81
CA ARG A 232 -0.75 21.24 12.16
C ARG A 232 -0.81 20.04 13.11
N GLY A 233 -0.67 18.82 12.58
CA GLY A 233 -0.77 17.59 13.33
C GLY A 233 -2.21 17.21 13.65
N THR A 234 -2.36 16.33 14.64
CA THR A 234 -3.66 15.83 15.11
C THR A 234 -3.91 16.36 16.51
N ILE A 235 -5.12 16.86 16.74
CA ILE A 235 -5.60 17.23 18.07
C ILE A 235 -6.72 16.28 18.48
N THR A 236 -6.78 15.98 19.76
CA THR A 236 -7.92 15.26 20.33
C THR A 236 -8.89 16.29 20.88
N THR A 237 -10.15 16.20 20.44
CA THR A 237 -11.21 17.07 20.90
C THR A 237 -12.35 16.23 21.45
N ALA A 238 -13.05 16.76 22.44
CA ALA A 238 -14.34 16.27 22.89
C ALA A 238 -15.38 17.35 22.64
N HIS A 239 -16.62 16.96 22.44
CA HIS A 239 -17.72 17.90 22.34
C HIS A 239 -18.95 17.37 23.09
N ILE A 240 -19.77 18.30 23.54
CA ILE A 240 -21.10 18.01 24.09
C ILE A 240 -22.11 18.64 23.13
N MET A 241 -23.10 17.85 22.73
CA MET A 241 -24.14 18.27 21.79
C MET A 241 -25.53 18.14 22.47
N VAL A 242 -26.30 19.19 22.41
CA VAL A 242 -27.73 19.14 22.69
C VAL A 242 -28.44 19.02 21.34
N ALA A 243 -29.01 17.83 21.08
CA ALA A 243 -29.67 17.55 19.80
C ALA A 243 -30.97 18.30 19.66
N LEU A 244 -31.23 18.84 18.47
CA LEU A 244 -32.50 19.42 18.04
C LEU A 244 -32.95 18.74 16.75
N ASN A 245 -34.28 18.55 16.61
CA ASN A 245 -34.84 18.14 15.33
C ASN A 245 -34.79 19.30 14.34
N PRO A 246 -34.67 19.05 13.02
CA PRO A 246 -34.68 20.10 12.00
C PRO A 246 -35.93 20.98 12.05
N ASP A 247 -37.05 20.41 12.50
CA ASP A 247 -38.37 21.07 12.62
C ASP A 247 -38.73 21.40 14.08
N ALA A 248 -37.71 21.63 14.95
CA ALA A 248 -37.92 21.94 16.35
C ALA A 248 -38.69 23.26 16.53
N GLU A 249 -39.62 23.30 17.48
CA GLU A 249 -40.34 24.52 17.83
C GLU A 249 -39.41 25.51 18.54
N GLU A 250 -39.74 26.82 18.49
CA GLU A 250 -38.96 27.90 19.11
C GLU A 250 -38.70 27.68 20.61
N ALA A 251 -39.67 27.08 21.31
CA ALA A 251 -39.52 26.69 22.72
C ALA A 251 -38.40 25.65 22.95
N ASP A 252 -38.27 24.65 22.05
CA ASP A 252 -37.25 23.60 22.12
C ASP A 252 -35.89 24.17 21.84
N VAL A 253 -35.77 25.08 20.86
CA VAL A 253 -34.54 25.81 20.55
C VAL A 253 -34.08 26.59 21.79
N THR A 254 -34.97 27.36 22.40
CA THR A 254 -34.66 28.15 23.61
C THR A 254 -34.20 27.26 24.78
N ASN A 255 -34.87 26.13 25.00
CA ASN A 255 -34.49 25.17 26.04
C ASN A 255 -33.11 24.54 25.76
N ALA A 256 -32.82 24.21 24.51
CA ALA A 256 -31.54 23.64 24.12
C ALA A 256 -30.39 24.66 24.28
N GLU A 257 -30.63 25.93 23.91
CA GLU A 257 -29.64 27.01 24.11
C GLU A 257 -29.39 27.22 25.62
N LYS A 258 -30.42 27.24 26.43
CA LYS A 258 -30.26 27.34 27.87
C LYS A 258 -29.41 26.20 28.42
N LYS A 259 -29.74 24.97 28.04
CA LYS A 259 -29.05 23.77 28.50
C LYS A 259 -27.58 23.75 28.07
N ILE A 260 -27.23 24.13 26.81
CA ILE A 260 -25.85 24.12 26.35
C ILE A 260 -25.05 25.22 27.04
N ASN A 261 -25.65 26.38 27.34
CA ASN A 261 -25.02 27.45 28.07
C ASN A 261 -24.74 27.09 29.53
N GLU A 262 -25.66 26.38 30.19
CA GLU A 262 -25.46 25.86 31.55
C GLU A 262 -24.31 24.87 31.59
N ILE A 263 -24.22 23.93 30.61
CA ILE A 263 -23.12 22.99 30.48
C ILE A 263 -21.79 23.74 30.22
N TYR A 264 -21.81 24.77 29.37
CA TYR A 264 -20.62 25.56 29.10
C TYR A 264 -20.08 26.23 30.38
N GLN A 265 -20.97 26.82 31.21
CA GLN A 265 -20.59 27.40 32.48
C GLN A 265 -19.99 26.39 33.45
N GLN A 266 -20.56 25.21 33.58
CA GLN A 266 -20.05 24.13 34.43
C GLN A 266 -18.62 23.73 33.99
N LEU A 267 -18.38 23.63 32.67
CA LEU A 267 -17.05 23.34 32.14
C LEU A 267 -16.03 24.45 32.42
N GLU A 268 -16.45 25.72 32.36
CA GLU A 268 -15.58 26.84 32.71
C GLU A 268 -15.25 26.90 34.21
N GLU A 269 -16.12 26.39 35.06
CA GLU A 269 -15.95 26.24 36.51
C GLU A 269 -15.11 25.00 36.89
N GLY A 270 -14.81 24.14 35.93
CA GLY A 270 -13.92 22.98 36.11
C GLY A 270 -14.63 21.71 36.56
N GLU A 271 -15.94 21.55 36.29
CA GLU A 271 -16.69 20.33 36.51
C GLU A 271 -16.51 19.28 35.41
#